data_f078a8479cece12eae21ad9841ac6efd
#
_entry.id   f078a8479cece12eae21ad9841ac6efd
#
_cell.length_a   1.000
_cell.length_b   1.000
_cell.length_c   1.000
_cell.angle_alpha   90.00
_cell.angle_beta   90.00
_cell.angle_gamma   90.00
#
_symmetry.space_group_name_H-M   'P 1'
#
loop_
_entity.id
_entity.type
_entity.pdbx_description
1 polymer ?
#
loop_
_entity_poly.entity_id
_entity_poly.type
_entity_poly.pdbx_seq_one_letter_code
_entity_poly.pdbx_strand_id
1 'polypeptide(L)'
;MSLLDLPTLWNASGVEALDSDLFEYFCCVASGSLPTFGHDATALRNILVRTALEGETASAAAVLQALLAFSSLHRYGLQPQALELKITALGSLAKGSFTPGLGTKETIEHIAAGMLLSSFEVHQSSCTSGHWTGYLGGVKTITDMSSVKTLLQFSSDVAVLLDWVHYHNVLARFSLLYWNGEETSEFPSTPTNLLSSQDSSLPPPIYSMMDLLSQICDLSNSAIPTGTSDEVDNYKGFLKVLDWRIRSLPIKGDNDGEMLLMKLYQLALLLFLNRSFEGLIDQPIRMQQQIGQAFAILPRLSSCRQQFPIYVIGCEARTDEQRAAVLDLITKTEKMSTSRSFNHCRTLLQAVWTQDDLAEWDDISYRAKLTLVISRCAVAPIFV
;
A
#
# COMPACT_ATOMS: atom_id res chain seq x y z
N MET A 1 -1.73 17.80 28.28
CA MET A 1 -2.41 16.65 27.65
C MET A 1 -1.96 15.41 28.41
N SER A 2 -2.90 14.78 29.10
CA SER A 2 -2.68 13.69 30.03
C SER A 2 -2.14 12.46 29.30
N LEU A 3 -1.06 11.89 29.78
CA LEU A 3 -0.56 10.56 29.43
C LEU A 3 -1.73 9.57 29.59
N LEU A 4 -1.99 8.82 28.54
CA LEU A 4 -2.99 7.79 28.44
C LEU A 4 -2.96 6.92 29.72
N ASP A 5 -4.12 6.72 30.35
CA ASP A 5 -4.35 5.64 31.29
C ASP A 5 -4.12 4.30 30.57
N LEU A 6 -2.86 3.89 30.50
CA LEU A 6 -2.50 2.51 30.19
C LEU A 6 -2.94 1.67 31.37
N PRO A 7 -3.72 0.60 31.17
CA PRO A 7 -4.10 -0.28 32.28
C PRO A 7 -2.85 -0.78 32.99
N THR A 8 -2.82 -0.65 34.31
CA THR A 8 -1.77 -1.11 35.23
C THR A 8 -1.59 -2.64 35.25
N LEU A 9 -1.84 -3.33 34.15
CA LEU A 9 -1.71 -4.79 34.01
C LEU A 9 -0.36 -5.24 33.43
N TRP A 10 0.66 -4.36 33.43
CA TRP A 10 2.02 -4.67 33.00
C TRP A 10 2.84 -5.42 34.07
N ASN A 11 2.34 -6.55 34.54
CA ASN A 11 3.13 -7.60 35.18
C ASN A 11 3.12 -8.88 34.31
N ALA A 12 3.33 -8.73 32.99
CA ALA A 12 3.69 -9.87 32.18
C ALA A 12 5.15 -10.25 32.49
N SER A 13 5.31 -11.16 33.41
CA SER A 13 6.55 -11.85 33.72
C SER A 13 7.06 -12.56 32.46
N GLY A 14 7.88 -11.88 31.64
CA GLY A 14 8.48 -12.42 30.43
C GLY A 14 8.88 -11.42 29.38
N VAL A 15 8.52 -10.13 29.49
CA VAL A 15 9.00 -9.10 28.58
C VAL A 15 10.27 -8.50 29.18
N GLU A 16 11.41 -8.69 28.54
CA GLU A 16 12.67 -8.08 28.96
C GLU A 16 12.54 -6.55 28.88
N ALA A 17 13.33 -5.81 29.67
CA ALA A 17 13.28 -4.34 29.72
C ALA A 17 13.47 -3.67 28.34
N LEU A 18 14.21 -4.34 27.45
CA LEU A 18 14.46 -3.91 26.07
C LEU A 18 13.19 -4.00 25.18
N ASP A 19 12.38 -5.03 25.39
CA ASP A 19 11.12 -5.23 24.65
C ASP A 19 10.09 -4.18 25.06
N SER A 20 10.07 -3.77 26.32
CA SER A 20 9.22 -2.69 26.82
C SER A 20 9.51 -1.34 26.12
N ASP A 21 10.80 -1.00 25.92
CA ASP A 21 11.21 0.23 25.22
C ASP A 21 10.83 0.21 23.73
N LEU A 22 10.97 -0.94 23.05
CA LEU A 22 10.55 -1.10 21.66
C LEU A 22 9.02 -1.05 21.51
N PHE A 23 8.29 -1.58 22.46
CA PHE A 23 6.83 -1.54 22.46
C PHE A 23 6.32 -0.11 22.65
N GLU A 24 6.87 0.64 23.61
CA GLU A 24 6.56 2.05 23.80
C GLU A 24 6.91 2.85 22.54
N TYR A 25 8.05 2.58 21.93
CA TYR A 25 8.47 3.21 20.69
C TYR A 25 7.48 2.91 19.55
N PHE A 26 6.94 1.69 19.46
CA PHE A 26 5.87 1.38 18.51
C PHE A 26 4.66 2.29 18.72
N CYS A 27 4.18 2.34 19.96
CA CYS A 27 2.99 3.11 20.30
C CYS A 27 3.14 4.61 20.02
N CYS A 28 4.32 5.17 20.24
CA CYS A 28 4.56 6.59 20.13
C CYS A 28 5.03 7.04 18.74
N VAL A 29 5.77 6.19 18.01
CA VAL A 29 6.49 6.61 16.80
C VAL A 29 6.27 5.64 15.64
N ALA A 30 6.70 4.38 15.75
CA ALA A 30 6.79 3.47 14.61
C ALA A 30 5.44 3.17 13.95
N SER A 31 4.36 3.06 14.75
CA SER A 31 3.01 2.85 14.21
C SER A 31 2.56 3.96 13.25
N GLY A 32 3.03 5.18 13.44
CA GLY A 32 2.74 6.30 12.55
C GLY A 32 3.37 6.19 11.17
N SER A 33 4.34 5.28 10.96
CA SER A 33 4.93 5.01 9.65
C SER A 33 4.23 3.90 8.88
N LEU A 34 3.31 3.17 9.49
CA LEU A 34 2.52 2.15 8.80
C LEU A 34 1.65 2.82 7.72
N PRO A 35 1.81 2.44 6.45
CA PRO A 35 1.05 3.07 5.37
C PRO A 35 -0.40 2.62 5.43
N THR A 36 -1.28 3.57 5.63
CA THR A 36 -2.74 3.40 5.59
C THR A 36 -3.34 4.41 4.64
N PHE A 37 -4.51 4.11 4.12
CA PHE A 37 -5.26 5.03 3.30
C PHE A 37 -6.70 5.08 3.82
N GLY A 38 -7.08 6.25 4.34
CA GLY A 38 -8.44 6.50 4.81
C GLY A 38 -8.74 6.16 6.26
N HIS A 39 -7.77 5.62 6.98
CA HIS A 39 -7.90 5.40 8.42
C HIS A 39 -6.86 6.22 9.18
N ASP A 40 -7.25 6.66 10.37
CA ASP A 40 -6.30 7.20 11.32
C ASP A 40 -5.30 6.09 11.73
N ALA A 41 -4.02 6.40 11.62
CA ALA A 41 -2.95 5.51 12.07
C ALA A 41 -3.13 5.10 13.55
N THR A 42 -3.82 5.92 14.35
CA THR A 42 -4.17 5.64 15.74
C THR A 42 -5.13 4.46 15.87
N ALA A 43 -6.12 4.33 14.98
CA ALA A 43 -7.06 3.21 14.99
C ALA A 43 -6.33 1.89 14.73
N LEU A 44 -5.52 1.84 13.67
CA LEU A 44 -4.72 0.64 13.34
C LEU A 44 -3.75 0.29 14.46
N ARG A 45 -3.01 1.28 15.02
CA ARG A 45 -2.12 1.07 16.17
C ARG A 45 -2.85 0.41 17.34
N ASN A 46 -4.02 0.96 17.72
CA ASN A 46 -4.77 0.45 18.87
C ASN A 46 -5.23 -1.00 18.66
N ILE A 47 -5.62 -1.35 17.44
CA ILE A 47 -6.01 -2.71 17.07
C ILE A 47 -4.80 -3.65 17.19
N LEU A 48 -3.65 -3.29 16.60
CA LEU A 48 -2.44 -4.10 16.62
C LEU A 48 -1.94 -4.32 18.06
N VAL A 49 -1.92 -3.27 18.88
CA VAL A 49 -1.51 -3.34 20.28
C VAL A 49 -2.46 -4.24 21.08
N ARG A 50 -3.77 -4.07 20.90
CA ARG A 50 -4.76 -4.90 21.59
C ARG A 50 -4.63 -6.38 21.19
N THR A 51 -4.52 -6.65 19.88
CA THR A 51 -4.35 -8.02 19.36
C THR A 51 -3.09 -8.67 19.91
N ALA A 52 -1.99 -7.91 20.07
CA ALA A 52 -0.74 -8.40 20.63
C ALA A 52 -0.83 -8.73 22.14
N LEU A 53 -1.64 -7.99 22.91
CA LEU A 53 -1.67 -8.08 24.38
C LEU A 53 -2.82 -8.95 24.93
N GLU A 54 -3.95 -9.05 24.22
CA GLU A 54 -5.14 -9.78 24.70
C GLU A 54 -5.08 -11.29 24.44
N GLY A 55 -4.09 -11.79 23.71
CA GLY A 55 -3.99 -13.19 23.31
C GLY A 55 -2.93 -13.96 24.09
N GLU A 56 -3.28 -15.16 24.59
CA GLU A 56 -2.34 -16.15 25.13
C GLU A 56 -1.93 -17.19 24.07
N THR A 57 -2.30 -16.95 22.80
CA THR A 57 -2.05 -17.85 21.68
C THR A 57 -0.64 -17.67 21.11
N ALA A 58 -0.13 -18.68 20.40
CA ALA A 58 1.11 -18.54 19.64
C ALA A 58 0.99 -17.45 18.57
N SER A 59 -0.21 -17.26 18.00
CA SER A 59 -0.49 -16.23 16.98
C SER A 59 -0.45 -14.82 17.58
N ALA A 60 -0.97 -14.60 18.78
CA ALA A 60 -0.85 -13.32 19.49
C ALA A 60 0.61 -12.99 19.82
N ALA A 61 1.38 -14.00 20.27
CA ALA A 61 2.81 -13.85 20.47
C ALA A 61 3.54 -13.45 19.17
N ALA A 62 3.11 -13.98 18.04
CA ALA A 62 3.66 -13.59 16.73
C ALA A 62 3.34 -12.12 16.39
N VAL A 63 2.16 -11.61 16.73
CA VAL A 63 1.82 -10.19 16.54
C VAL A 63 2.75 -9.32 17.39
N LEU A 64 2.94 -9.65 18.67
CA LEU A 64 3.84 -8.90 19.55
C LEU A 64 5.27 -8.89 19.01
N GLN A 65 5.80 -10.04 18.64
CA GLN A 65 7.17 -10.16 18.13
C GLN A 65 7.35 -9.45 16.78
N ALA A 66 6.36 -9.49 15.88
CA ALA A 66 6.39 -8.77 14.63
C ALA A 66 6.33 -7.24 14.83
N LEU A 67 5.56 -6.78 15.82
CA LEU A 67 5.50 -5.38 16.24
C LEU A 67 6.84 -4.90 16.78
N LEU A 68 7.49 -5.69 17.65
CA LEU A 68 8.81 -5.38 18.21
C LEU A 68 9.89 -5.41 17.12
N ALA A 69 9.82 -6.38 16.20
CA ALA A 69 10.72 -6.46 15.04
C ALA A 69 10.63 -5.21 14.17
N PHE A 70 9.40 -4.77 13.87
CA PHE A 70 9.15 -3.56 13.10
C PHE A 70 9.67 -2.31 13.82
N SER A 71 9.46 -2.21 15.12
CA SER A 71 9.97 -1.12 15.97
C SER A 71 11.49 -1.05 15.97
N SER A 72 12.15 -2.21 16.14
CA SER A 72 13.60 -2.32 16.11
C SER A 72 14.18 -1.89 14.75
N LEU A 73 13.59 -2.39 13.66
CA LEU A 73 13.94 -1.99 12.29
C LEU A 73 13.78 -0.48 12.07
N HIS A 74 12.64 0.07 12.50
CA HIS A 74 12.32 1.49 12.30
C HIS A 74 13.30 2.40 13.06
N ARG A 75 13.63 2.04 14.31
CA ARG A 75 14.48 2.85 15.20
C ARG A 75 15.96 2.73 14.86
N TYR A 76 16.44 1.52 14.64
CA TYR A 76 17.87 1.22 14.56
C TYR A 76 18.32 0.77 13.15
N GLY A 77 17.40 0.58 12.23
CA GLY A 77 17.66 -0.05 10.94
C GLY A 77 17.78 -1.57 11.05
N LEU A 78 18.26 -2.21 9.98
CA LEU A 78 18.41 -3.65 9.92
C LEU A 78 19.57 -4.13 10.80
N GLN A 79 19.27 -4.48 12.05
CA GLN A 79 20.20 -5.01 13.04
C GLN A 79 19.87 -6.48 13.37
N PRO A 80 20.81 -7.26 13.93
CA PRO A 80 20.54 -8.66 14.33
C PRO A 80 19.28 -8.83 15.17
N GLN A 81 19.05 -7.95 16.15
CA GLN A 81 17.86 -7.97 17.01
C GLN A 81 16.55 -7.92 16.19
N ALA A 82 16.46 -7.04 15.19
CA ALA A 82 15.26 -6.94 14.36
C ALA A 82 15.00 -8.24 13.58
N LEU A 83 16.07 -8.90 13.11
CA LEU A 83 15.98 -10.19 12.42
C LEU A 83 15.62 -11.33 13.38
N GLU A 84 16.18 -11.38 14.58
CA GLU A 84 15.86 -12.38 15.60
C GLU A 84 14.39 -12.31 16.01
N LEU A 85 13.87 -11.10 16.26
CA LEU A 85 12.46 -10.87 16.55
C LEU A 85 11.57 -11.29 15.39
N LYS A 86 11.95 -10.99 14.15
CA LYS A 86 11.24 -11.44 12.94
C LYS A 86 11.21 -12.97 12.84
N ILE A 87 12.34 -13.65 13.04
CA ILE A 87 12.44 -15.11 13.02
C ILE A 87 11.56 -15.73 14.12
N THR A 88 11.55 -15.13 15.30
CA THR A 88 10.71 -15.58 16.42
C THR A 88 9.24 -15.42 16.10
N ALA A 89 8.84 -14.30 15.48
CA ALA A 89 7.47 -14.09 15.00
C ALA A 89 7.03 -15.16 14.00
N LEU A 90 7.89 -15.47 13.01
CA LEU A 90 7.63 -16.53 12.03
C LEU A 90 7.50 -17.91 12.69
N GLY A 91 8.37 -18.22 13.67
CA GLY A 91 8.29 -19.46 14.44
C GLY A 91 6.98 -19.58 15.25
N SER A 92 6.49 -18.47 15.78
CA SER A 92 5.22 -18.42 16.51
C SER A 92 4.02 -18.55 15.57
N LEU A 93 4.04 -17.93 14.40
CA LEU A 93 3.02 -18.13 13.34
C LEU A 93 2.97 -19.58 12.89
N ALA A 94 4.12 -20.20 12.63
CA ALA A 94 4.18 -21.61 12.24
C ALA A 94 3.54 -22.52 13.29
N LYS A 95 3.81 -22.29 14.60
CA LYS A 95 3.19 -23.05 15.68
C LYS A 95 1.67 -22.90 15.70
N GLY A 96 1.16 -21.67 15.49
CA GLY A 96 -0.28 -21.40 15.40
C GLY A 96 -0.96 -22.11 14.25
N SER A 97 -0.29 -22.23 13.09
CA SER A 97 -0.84 -22.85 11.88
C SER A 97 -1.03 -24.38 11.98
N PHE A 98 -0.39 -25.05 12.92
CA PHE A 98 -0.52 -26.50 13.13
C PHE A 98 -1.77 -26.90 13.94
N THR A 99 -2.52 -25.93 14.48
CA THR A 99 -3.78 -26.22 15.16
C THR A 99 -4.89 -26.48 14.13
N PRO A 100 -5.60 -27.64 14.18
CA PRO A 100 -6.66 -27.93 13.23
C PRO A 100 -7.82 -26.94 13.39
N GLY A 101 -8.09 -26.13 12.37
CA GLY A 101 -9.17 -25.14 12.36
C GLY A 101 -8.79 -23.87 13.14
N LEU A 102 -8.14 -22.93 12.46
CA LEU A 102 -7.91 -21.57 13.01
C LEU A 102 -9.24 -21.01 13.50
N GLY A 103 -9.31 -20.67 14.77
CA GLY A 103 -10.43 -19.93 15.33
C GLY A 103 -10.49 -18.51 14.77
N THR A 104 -11.60 -17.86 14.97
CA THR A 104 -11.82 -16.47 14.54
C THR A 104 -10.71 -15.52 15.05
N LYS A 105 -10.32 -15.68 16.31
CA LYS A 105 -9.32 -14.83 16.95
C LYS A 105 -7.94 -15.08 16.37
N GLU A 106 -7.52 -16.33 16.25
CA GLU A 106 -6.23 -16.70 15.66
C GLU A 106 -6.13 -16.25 14.20
N THR A 107 -7.24 -16.26 13.47
CA THR A 107 -7.29 -15.74 12.09
C THR A 107 -6.94 -14.25 12.03
N ILE A 108 -7.53 -13.44 12.92
CA ILE A 108 -7.24 -11.99 13.02
C ILE A 108 -5.79 -11.76 13.43
N GLU A 109 -5.29 -12.53 14.40
CA GLU A 109 -3.91 -12.48 14.86
C GLU A 109 -2.92 -12.83 13.72
N HIS A 110 -3.22 -13.84 12.89
CA HIS A 110 -2.42 -14.19 11.72
C HIS A 110 -2.39 -13.08 10.68
N ILE A 111 -3.54 -12.46 10.39
CA ILE A 111 -3.62 -11.32 9.47
C ILE A 111 -2.75 -10.17 9.99
N ALA A 112 -2.90 -9.81 11.26
CA ALA A 112 -2.14 -8.72 11.89
C ALA A 112 -0.63 -8.96 11.86
N ALA A 113 -0.18 -10.17 12.23
CA ALA A 113 1.23 -10.53 12.23
C ALA A 113 1.80 -10.56 10.79
N GLY A 114 1.07 -11.14 9.83
CA GLY A 114 1.48 -11.17 8.41
C GLY A 114 1.63 -9.79 7.81
N MET A 115 0.71 -8.86 8.13
CA MET A 115 0.79 -7.48 7.67
C MET A 115 1.94 -6.69 8.32
N LEU A 116 2.24 -6.92 9.61
CA LEU A 116 3.41 -6.33 10.27
C LEU A 116 4.72 -6.86 9.67
N LEU A 117 4.81 -8.15 9.36
CA LEU A 117 5.96 -8.74 8.68
C LEU A 117 6.11 -8.21 7.25
N SER A 118 5.02 -8.03 6.51
CA SER A 118 5.03 -7.36 5.21
C SER A 118 5.56 -5.93 5.33
N SER A 119 5.08 -5.17 6.33
CA SER A 119 5.55 -3.81 6.59
C SER A 119 7.02 -3.76 7.00
N PHE A 120 7.51 -4.76 7.73
CA PHE A 120 8.93 -4.92 8.04
C PHE A 120 9.78 -4.98 6.76
N GLU A 121 9.37 -5.80 5.76
CA GLU A 121 10.07 -5.90 4.49
C GLU A 121 10.07 -4.59 3.70
N VAL A 122 8.90 -3.95 3.62
CA VAL A 122 8.73 -2.68 2.90
C VAL A 122 9.60 -1.56 3.47
N HIS A 123 9.84 -1.55 4.80
CA HIS A 123 10.64 -0.52 5.46
C HIS A 123 12.14 -0.81 5.47
N GLN A 124 12.58 -1.93 4.92
CA GLN A 124 14.02 -2.16 4.72
C GLN A 124 14.56 -1.23 3.63
N SER A 125 15.64 -0.52 3.95
CA SER A 125 16.25 0.44 3.04
C SER A 125 16.81 -0.16 1.75
N SER A 126 16.98 -1.47 1.71
CA SER A 126 17.59 -2.19 0.57
C SER A 126 16.61 -3.05 -0.22
N CYS A 127 15.36 -3.23 0.20
CA CYS A 127 14.34 -4.07 -0.48
C CYS A 127 14.93 -5.35 -1.14
N THR A 128 15.77 -6.07 -0.40
CA THR A 128 16.58 -7.16 -1.00
C THR A 128 15.91 -8.52 -0.95
N SER A 129 14.84 -8.68 -0.15
CA SER A 129 14.31 -10.01 0.14
C SER A 129 13.08 -10.41 -0.68
N GLY A 130 12.30 -9.47 -1.18
CA GLY A 130 11.03 -9.76 -1.89
C GLY A 130 9.97 -10.49 -1.05
N HIS A 131 10.28 -10.87 0.20
CA HIS A 131 9.39 -11.69 1.03
C HIS A 131 8.05 -11.04 1.37
N TRP A 132 7.91 -9.72 1.13
CA TRP A 132 6.62 -9.05 1.32
C TRP A 132 5.50 -9.68 0.48
N THR A 133 5.83 -10.21 -0.72
CA THR A 133 4.87 -10.89 -1.60
C THR A 133 4.31 -12.14 -0.93
N GLY A 134 5.17 -12.96 -0.34
CA GLY A 134 4.78 -14.18 0.39
C GLY A 134 3.92 -13.88 1.61
N TYR A 135 4.27 -12.86 2.41
CA TYR A 135 3.46 -12.49 3.58
C TYR A 135 2.09 -11.96 3.16
N LEU A 136 2.05 -11.06 2.17
CA LEU A 136 0.79 -10.50 1.68
C LEU A 136 -0.07 -11.57 0.99
N GLY A 137 0.54 -12.49 0.23
CA GLY A 137 -0.13 -13.64 -0.39
C GLY A 137 -0.76 -14.56 0.66
N GLY A 138 -0.03 -14.90 1.72
CA GLY A 138 -0.54 -15.69 2.84
C GLY A 138 -1.71 -15.00 3.55
N VAL A 139 -1.60 -13.71 3.84
CA VAL A 139 -2.68 -12.90 4.43
C VAL A 139 -3.91 -12.91 3.50
N LYS A 140 -3.71 -12.70 2.19
CA LYS A 140 -4.81 -12.73 1.21
C LYS A 140 -5.52 -14.09 1.22
N THR A 141 -4.78 -15.19 1.22
CA THR A 141 -5.35 -16.54 1.27
C THR A 141 -6.25 -16.70 2.51
N ILE A 142 -5.82 -16.21 3.67
CA ILE A 142 -6.61 -16.26 4.90
C ILE A 142 -7.85 -15.37 4.78
N THR A 143 -7.75 -14.16 4.21
CA THR A 143 -8.87 -13.23 4.08
C THR A 143 -9.91 -13.70 3.07
N ASP A 144 -9.52 -14.46 2.06
CA ASP A 144 -10.43 -15.00 1.05
C ASP A 144 -11.25 -16.22 1.58
N MET A 145 -10.87 -16.78 2.73
CA MET A 145 -11.65 -17.85 3.37
C MET A 145 -13.01 -17.31 3.82
N SER A 146 -14.08 -18.07 3.58
CA SER A 146 -15.48 -17.65 3.82
C SER A 146 -15.78 -17.26 5.27
N SER A 147 -15.03 -17.78 6.25
CA SER A 147 -15.18 -17.46 7.67
C SER A 147 -14.82 -16.01 8.01
N VAL A 148 -13.86 -15.41 7.30
CA VAL A 148 -13.45 -14.02 7.54
C VAL A 148 -14.50 -13.02 7.05
N LYS A 149 -15.24 -13.35 5.99
CA LYS A 149 -16.34 -12.51 5.47
C LYS A 149 -17.50 -12.36 6.46
N THR A 150 -17.74 -13.39 7.27
CA THR A 150 -18.77 -13.33 8.34
C THR A 150 -18.30 -12.47 9.52
N LEU A 151 -16.99 -12.32 9.74
CA LEU A 151 -16.45 -11.51 10.83
C LEU A 151 -16.59 -10.01 10.62
N LEU A 152 -16.63 -9.55 9.37
CA LEU A 152 -16.89 -8.15 9.02
C LEU A 152 -18.21 -7.62 9.59
N GLN A 153 -19.18 -8.51 9.83
CA GLN A 153 -20.49 -8.13 10.36
C GLN A 153 -20.47 -7.85 11.87
N PHE A 154 -19.38 -8.21 12.57
CA PHE A 154 -19.36 -8.22 14.04
C PHE A 154 -18.32 -7.31 14.69
N SER A 155 -17.34 -6.77 13.95
CA SER A 155 -16.28 -5.95 14.55
C SER A 155 -15.74 -4.88 13.62
N SER A 156 -15.79 -3.63 14.06
CA SER A 156 -15.16 -2.48 13.38
C SER A 156 -13.64 -2.64 13.24
N ASP A 157 -12.99 -3.35 14.14
CA ASP A 157 -11.55 -3.56 14.16
C ASP A 157 -11.11 -4.47 13.03
N VAL A 158 -11.87 -5.52 12.77
CA VAL A 158 -11.63 -6.42 11.63
C VAL A 158 -11.73 -5.65 10.33
N ALA A 159 -12.70 -4.73 10.22
CA ALA A 159 -12.83 -3.89 9.03
C ALA A 159 -11.56 -3.07 8.77
N VAL A 160 -11.02 -2.39 9.79
CA VAL A 160 -9.77 -1.59 9.65
C VAL A 160 -8.57 -2.45 9.23
N LEU A 161 -8.43 -3.67 9.78
CA LEU A 161 -7.37 -4.60 9.36
C LEU A 161 -7.55 -5.05 7.91
N LEU A 162 -8.78 -5.39 7.50
CA LEU A 162 -9.06 -5.82 6.12
C LEU A 162 -8.89 -4.67 5.12
N ASP A 163 -9.20 -3.44 5.50
CA ASP A 163 -8.94 -2.26 4.69
C ASP A 163 -7.44 -2.04 4.49
N TRP A 164 -6.64 -2.26 5.55
CA TRP A 164 -5.20 -2.22 5.44
C TRP A 164 -4.65 -3.30 4.50
N VAL A 165 -5.17 -4.53 4.60
CA VAL A 165 -4.85 -5.62 3.66
C VAL A 165 -5.27 -5.26 2.23
N HIS A 166 -6.48 -4.74 2.04
CA HIS A 166 -6.99 -4.34 0.72
C HIS A 166 -6.11 -3.27 0.06
N TYR A 167 -5.75 -2.23 0.81
CA TYR A 167 -4.85 -1.18 0.35
C TYR A 167 -3.52 -1.76 -0.16
N HIS A 168 -2.87 -2.61 0.62
CA HIS A 168 -1.62 -3.25 0.23
C HIS A 168 -1.78 -4.18 -0.98
N ASN A 169 -2.86 -4.96 -1.05
CA ASN A 169 -3.14 -5.85 -2.17
C ASN A 169 -3.32 -5.10 -3.49
N VAL A 170 -4.03 -3.97 -3.48
CA VAL A 170 -4.23 -3.16 -4.69
C VAL A 170 -2.91 -2.58 -5.18
N LEU A 171 -2.08 -2.06 -4.26
CA LEU A 171 -0.77 -1.52 -4.63
C LEU A 171 0.24 -2.61 -5.03
N ALA A 172 0.14 -3.80 -4.45
CA ALA A 172 0.93 -4.95 -4.91
C ALA A 172 0.59 -5.31 -6.36
N ARG A 173 -0.69 -5.29 -6.75
CA ARG A 173 -1.11 -5.55 -8.14
C ARG A 173 -0.56 -4.51 -9.11
N PHE A 174 -0.57 -3.23 -8.72
CA PHE A 174 0.09 -2.17 -9.49
C PHE A 174 1.58 -2.44 -9.68
N SER A 175 2.27 -2.83 -8.62
CA SER A 175 3.71 -3.13 -8.66
C SER A 175 4.03 -4.32 -9.57
N LEU A 176 3.28 -5.41 -9.41
CA LEU A 176 3.46 -6.65 -10.17
C LEU A 176 3.09 -6.53 -11.64
N LEU A 177 2.25 -5.56 -12.01
CA LEU A 177 1.85 -5.29 -13.40
C LEU A 177 3.06 -5.05 -14.33
N TYR A 178 4.14 -4.50 -13.80
CA TYR A 178 5.35 -4.14 -14.53
C TYR A 178 6.56 -5.01 -14.20
N TRP A 179 6.42 -5.90 -13.22
CA TRP A 179 7.50 -6.78 -12.78
C TRP A 179 7.29 -8.20 -13.32
N ASN A 180 8.26 -8.69 -14.11
CA ASN A 180 8.19 -9.98 -14.81
C ASN A 180 8.95 -11.09 -14.05
N GLY A 181 8.94 -11.09 -12.71
CA GLY A 181 9.58 -12.15 -11.92
C GLY A 181 8.78 -13.46 -11.94
N GLU A 182 9.45 -14.58 -11.67
CA GLU A 182 8.85 -15.93 -11.67
C GLU A 182 7.75 -16.11 -10.59
N GLU A 183 7.73 -15.25 -9.57
CA GLU A 183 6.80 -15.33 -8.43
C GLU A 183 5.39 -14.76 -8.71
N THR A 184 5.11 -14.27 -9.93
CA THR A 184 3.82 -13.62 -10.25
C THR A 184 2.63 -14.58 -10.31
N SER A 185 2.87 -15.90 -10.27
CA SER A 185 1.81 -16.92 -10.34
C SER A 185 0.96 -17.04 -9.05
N GLU A 186 1.41 -16.48 -7.92
CA GLU A 186 0.76 -16.65 -6.61
C GLU A 186 -0.32 -15.58 -6.29
N PHE A 187 -0.46 -14.53 -7.11
CA PHE A 187 -1.51 -13.53 -6.92
C PHE A 187 -2.71 -13.79 -7.86
N PRO A 188 -3.68 -14.60 -7.45
CA PRO A 188 -4.87 -14.86 -8.25
C PRO A 188 -5.67 -13.56 -8.44
N SER A 189 -6.06 -13.30 -9.69
CA SER A 189 -6.87 -12.16 -10.12
C SER A 189 -8.35 -12.30 -9.73
N THR A 190 -8.64 -12.63 -8.48
CA THR A 190 -10.03 -12.66 -8.03
C THR A 190 -10.49 -11.24 -7.68
N PRO A 191 -11.54 -10.71 -8.32
CA PRO A 191 -12.12 -9.44 -7.93
C PRO A 191 -12.59 -9.58 -6.47
N THR A 192 -11.97 -8.82 -5.58
CA THR A 192 -12.31 -8.82 -4.16
C THR A 192 -13.61 -8.02 -3.98
N ASN A 193 -14.76 -8.64 -4.24
CA ASN A 193 -16.07 -8.10 -3.84
C ASN A 193 -16.23 -8.24 -2.32
N LEU A 194 -15.30 -7.70 -1.52
CA LEU A 194 -15.34 -7.83 -0.06
C LEU A 194 -16.34 -6.87 0.61
N LEU A 195 -16.84 -5.85 -0.09
CA LEU A 195 -17.64 -4.77 0.50
C LEU A 195 -18.99 -4.52 -0.18
N SER A 196 -19.61 -5.53 -0.77
CA SER A 196 -21.03 -5.43 -1.12
C SER A 196 -21.94 -5.75 0.09
N SER A 197 -21.72 -5.10 1.24
CA SER A 197 -22.73 -5.01 2.28
C SER A 197 -23.81 -4.02 1.81
N GLN A 198 -25.03 -4.50 1.78
CA GLN A 198 -26.27 -3.77 1.37
C GLN A 198 -26.66 -2.65 2.35
N ASP A 199 -25.73 -2.00 3.00
CA ASP A 199 -26.01 -0.78 3.73
C ASP A 199 -25.90 0.42 2.81
N SER A 200 -26.99 1.16 2.69
CA SER A 200 -27.27 2.25 1.77
C SER A 200 -26.42 3.52 1.99
N SER A 201 -25.29 3.44 2.67
CA SER A 201 -24.30 4.50 2.72
C SER A 201 -23.30 4.30 1.60
N LEU A 202 -23.12 5.31 0.74
CA LEU A 202 -22.05 5.34 -0.26
C LEU A 202 -20.73 5.07 0.42
N PRO A 203 -19.91 4.13 -0.13
CA PRO A 203 -18.58 3.84 0.44
C PRO A 203 -17.76 5.15 0.50
N PRO A 204 -16.91 5.32 1.51
CA PRO A 204 -16.03 6.47 1.58
C PRO A 204 -15.24 6.66 0.27
N PRO A 205 -14.96 7.91 -0.17
CA PRO A 205 -14.29 8.20 -1.44
C PRO A 205 -12.98 7.44 -1.64
N ILE A 206 -12.32 7.12 -0.55
CA ILE A 206 -11.05 6.40 -0.49
C ILE A 206 -11.18 4.96 -0.97
N TYR A 207 -12.19 4.21 -0.50
CA TYR A 207 -12.46 2.86 -0.98
C TYR A 207 -12.77 2.86 -2.47
N SER A 208 -13.56 3.84 -2.91
CA SER A 208 -13.85 4.01 -4.34
C SER A 208 -12.58 4.26 -5.15
N MET A 209 -11.56 4.96 -4.61
CA MET A 209 -10.27 5.14 -5.28
C MET A 209 -9.47 3.85 -5.39
N MET A 210 -9.43 3.04 -4.32
CA MET A 210 -8.75 1.74 -4.34
C MET A 210 -9.42 0.77 -5.31
N ASP A 211 -10.74 0.70 -5.30
CA ASP A 211 -11.51 -0.13 -6.25
C ASP A 211 -11.27 0.28 -7.70
N LEU A 212 -11.21 1.58 -7.98
CA LEU A 212 -10.91 2.09 -9.32
C LEU A 212 -9.48 1.76 -9.74
N LEU A 213 -8.50 1.90 -8.84
CA LEU A 213 -7.13 1.49 -9.11
C LEU A 213 -7.05 -0.02 -9.40
N SER A 214 -7.73 -0.84 -8.61
CA SER A 214 -7.83 -2.29 -8.83
C SER A 214 -8.39 -2.60 -10.21
N GLN A 215 -9.49 -1.94 -10.62
CA GLN A 215 -10.09 -2.12 -11.94
C GLN A 215 -9.13 -1.71 -13.07
N ILE A 216 -8.38 -0.61 -12.93
CA ILE A 216 -7.37 -0.20 -13.91
C ILE A 216 -6.28 -1.27 -14.03
N CYS A 217 -5.79 -1.80 -12.90
CA CYS A 217 -4.78 -2.87 -12.90
C CYS A 217 -5.28 -4.14 -13.58
N ASP A 218 -6.53 -4.55 -13.32
CA ASP A 218 -7.15 -5.74 -13.93
C ASP A 218 -7.26 -5.61 -15.45
N LEU A 219 -7.74 -4.44 -15.91
CA LEU A 219 -7.84 -4.15 -17.33
C LEU A 219 -6.46 -4.08 -17.99
N SER A 220 -5.47 -3.48 -17.32
CA SER A 220 -4.10 -3.37 -17.85
C SER A 220 -3.41 -4.72 -17.96
N ASN A 221 -3.82 -5.71 -17.16
CA ASN A 221 -3.31 -7.09 -17.22
C ASN A 221 -4.07 -7.96 -18.24
N SER A 222 -5.24 -7.51 -18.67
CA SER A 222 -6.06 -8.21 -19.68
C SER A 222 -5.59 -7.85 -21.08
N ALA A 223 -5.73 -8.80 -22.03
CA ALA A 223 -5.46 -8.51 -23.43
C ALA A 223 -6.47 -7.46 -23.96
N ILE A 224 -5.97 -6.43 -24.63
CA ILE A 224 -6.83 -5.47 -25.31
C ILE A 224 -7.59 -6.23 -26.42
N PRO A 225 -8.93 -6.09 -26.52
CA PRO A 225 -9.68 -6.74 -27.59
C PRO A 225 -9.11 -6.36 -28.96
N THR A 226 -8.71 -7.36 -29.72
CA THR A 226 -8.26 -7.21 -31.13
C THR A 226 -9.34 -7.66 -32.13
N GLY A 227 -10.57 -7.85 -31.62
CA GLY A 227 -11.70 -8.41 -32.34
C GLY A 227 -12.41 -7.42 -33.27
N THR A 228 -13.73 -7.49 -33.33
CA THR A 228 -14.57 -6.62 -34.16
C THR A 228 -14.52 -5.17 -33.71
N SER A 229 -14.84 -4.23 -34.61
CA SER A 229 -14.95 -2.79 -34.31
C SER A 229 -15.86 -2.54 -33.11
N ASP A 230 -16.96 -3.28 -32.99
CA ASP A 230 -17.93 -3.16 -31.92
C ASP A 230 -17.35 -3.54 -30.54
N GLU A 231 -16.50 -4.56 -30.48
CA GLU A 231 -15.83 -4.96 -29.23
C GLU A 231 -14.84 -3.88 -28.77
N VAL A 232 -14.07 -3.31 -29.71
CA VAL A 232 -13.13 -2.22 -29.41
C VAL A 232 -13.89 -0.97 -28.96
N ASP A 233 -15.01 -0.63 -29.58
CA ASP A 233 -15.81 0.54 -29.21
C ASP A 233 -16.52 0.36 -27.87
N ASN A 234 -16.99 -0.83 -27.55
CA ASN A 234 -17.51 -1.18 -26.24
C ASN A 234 -16.43 -1.04 -25.15
N TYR A 235 -15.22 -1.53 -25.44
CA TYR A 235 -14.09 -1.41 -24.53
C TYR A 235 -13.69 0.06 -24.28
N LYS A 236 -13.62 0.88 -25.35
CA LYS A 236 -13.43 2.34 -25.23
C LYS A 236 -14.56 3.01 -24.43
N GLY A 237 -15.80 2.56 -24.62
CA GLY A 237 -16.95 3.01 -23.83
C GLY A 237 -16.76 2.75 -22.34
N PHE A 238 -16.30 1.55 -22.00
CA PHE A 238 -16.01 1.18 -20.61
C PHE A 238 -14.89 2.04 -20.00
N LEU A 239 -13.79 2.27 -20.74
CA LEU A 239 -12.70 3.14 -20.29
C LEU A 239 -13.17 4.58 -20.03
N LYS A 240 -14.07 5.11 -20.89
CA LYS A 240 -14.68 6.45 -20.69
C LYS A 240 -15.56 6.51 -19.44
N VAL A 241 -16.30 5.43 -19.15
CA VAL A 241 -17.09 5.34 -17.89
C VAL A 241 -16.15 5.33 -16.69
N LEU A 242 -15.02 4.62 -16.76
CA LEU A 242 -14.04 4.57 -15.70
C LEU A 242 -13.41 5.96 -15.47
N ASP A 243 -13.00 6.66 -16.53
CA ASP A 243 -12.51 8.04 -16.47
C ASP A 243 -13.55 8.98 -15.83
N TRP A 244 -14.81 8.87 -16.22
CA TRP A 244 -15.90 9.66 -15.62
C TRP A 244 -16.06 9.34 -14.13
N ARG A 245 -16.06 8.06 -13.73
CA ARG A 245 -16.17 7.65 -12.33
C ARG A 245 -15.06 8.26 -11.49
N ILE A 246 -13.80 8.20 -11.96
CA ILE A 246 -12.67 8.80 -11.24
C ILE A 246 -12.87 10.31 -11.07
N ARG A 247 -13.31 11.02 -12.13
CA ARG A 247 -13.57 12.47 -12.05
C ARG A 247 -14.71 12.84 -11.12
N SER A 248 -15.70 11.98 -11.02
CA SER A 248 -16.90 12.20 -10.21
C SER A 248 -16.68 11.88 -8.73
N LEU A 249 -15.49 11.38 -8.34
CA LEU A 249 -15.20 11.13 -6.94
C LEU A 249 -15.28 12.43 -6.12
N PRO A 250 -16.03 12.43 -5.02
CA PRO A 250 -16.09 13.58 -4.14
C PRO A 250 -14.73 13.79 -3.46
N ILE A 251 -14.13 14.96 -3.64
CA ILE A 251 -12.92 15.36 -2.93
C ILE A 251 -13.35 16.00 -1.62
N LYS A 252 -13.22 15.27 -0.53
CA LYS A 252 -13.57 15.71 0.82
C LYS A 252 -12.39 15.44 1.75
N GLY A 253 -12.16 16.32 2.69
CA GLY A 253 -11.14 16.16 3.74
C GLY A 253 -11.46 17.12 4.87
N ASP A 254 -10.97 16.82 6.06
CA ASP A 254 -11.18 17.64 7.25
C ASP A 254 -10.34 18.93 7.23
N ASN A 255 -9.32 18.97 6.36
CA ASN A 255 -8.44 20.11 6.16
C ASN A 255 -7.95 20.20 4.70
N ASP A 256 -7.38 21.36 4.35
CA ASP A 256 -6.89 21.64 3.00
C ASP A 256 -5.82 20.63 2.53
N GLY A 257 -4.98 20.12 3.44
CA GLY A 257 -3.93 19.16 3.12
C GLY A 257 -4.51 17.81 2.69
N GLU A 258 -5.53 17.31 3.37
CA GLU A 258 -6.24 16.09 3.00
C GLU A 258 -6.97 16.23 1.68
N MET A 259 -7.64 17.36 1.46
CA MET A 259 -8.30 17.62 0.17
C MET A 259 -7.29 17.65 -0.99
N LEU A 260 -6.13 18.27 -0.78
CA LEU A 260 -5.04 18.29 -1.77
C LEU A 260 -4.48 16.89 -2.02
N LEU A 261 -4.31 16.08 -0.98
CA LEU A 261 -3.85 14.70 -1.09
C LEU A 261 -4.85 13.83 -1.87
N MET A 262 -6.15 13.94 -1.54
CA MET A 262 -7.21 13.24 -2.26
C MET A 262 -7.27 13.67 -3.74
N LYS A 263 -7.08 14.96 -4.00
CA LYS A 263 -7.01 15.48 -5.37
C LYS A 263 -5.78 14.97 -6.11
N LEU A 264 -4.63 14.89 -5.45
CA LEU A 264 -3.41 14.33 -6.01
C LEU A 264 -3.61 12.86 -6.40
N TYR A 265 -4.25 12.10 -5.52
CA TYR A 265 -4.57 10.68 -5.78
C TYR A 265 -5.54 10.52 -6.97
N GLN A 266 -6.59 11.34 -7.03
CA GLN A 266 -7.51 11.36 -8.18
C GLN A 266 -6.77 11.65 -9.50
N LEU A 267 -5.87 12.63 -9.49
CA LEU A 267 -5.07 12.98 -10.67
C LEU A 267 -4.12 11.83 -11.06
N ALA A 268 -3.50 11.17 -10.09
CA ALA A 268 -2.65 10.01 -10.36
C ALA A 268 -3.45 8.86 -10.99
N LEU A 269 -4.67 8.57 -10.52
CA LEU A 269 -5.55 7.57 -11.13
C LEU A 269 -5.89 7.92 -12.59
N LEU A 270 -6.22 9.18 -12.86
CA LEU A 270 -6.53 9.64 -14.22
C LEU A 270 -5.31 9.54 -15.16
N LEU A 271 -4.13 9.93 -14.68
CA LEU A 271 -2.88 9.81 -15.43
C LEU A 271 -2.54 8.34 -15.70
N PHE A 272 -2.64 7.51 -14.68
CA PHE A 272 -2.39 6.07 -14.80
C PHE A 272 -3.35 5.41 -15.79
N LEU A 273 -4.65 5.71 -15.73
CA LEU A 273 -5.64 5.22 -16.69
C LEU A 273 -5.29 5.66 -18.13
N ASN A 274 -5.04 6.95 -18.35
CA ASN A 274 -4.75 7.47 -19.67
C ASN A 274 -3.46 6.87 -20.26
N ARG A 275 -2.42 6.70 -19.44
CA ARG A 275 -1.14 6.12 -19.86
C ARG A 275 -1.20 4.61 -20.09
N SER A 276 -1.99 3.89 -19.30
CA SER A 276 -2.16 2.44 -19.47
C SER A 276 -2.91 2.08 -20.75
N PHE A 277 -3.77 2.98 -21.24
CA PHE A 277 -4.61 2.78 -22.42
C PHE A 277 -4.38 3.88 -23.48
N GLU A 278 -3.12 4.22 -23.66
CA GLU A 278 -2.66 5.19 -24.66
C GLU A 278 -3.18 4.82 -26.07
N GLY A 279 -3.72 5.80 -26.79
CA GLY A 279 -4.37 5.58 -28.10
C GLY A 279 -5.83 5.09 -28.06
N LEU A 280 -6.34 4.63 -26.91
CA LEU A 280 -7.75 4.26 -26.74
C LEU A 280 -8.57 5.38 -26.08
N ILE A 281 -7.93 6.14 -25.17
CA ILE A 281 -8.49 7.34 -24.56
C ILE A 281 -7.70 8.54 -25.10
N ASP A 282 -8.17 9.11 -26.18
CA ASP A 282 -7.47 10.25 -26.82
C ASP A 282 -7.91 11.57 -26.16
N GLN A 283 -7.14 12.07 -25.19
CA GLN A 283 -7.39 13.32 -24.49
C GLN A 283 -6.07 14.07 -24.14
N PRO A 284 -5.19 14.36 -25.11
CA PRO A 284 -3.85 14.91 -24.82
C PRO A 284 -3.90 16.26 -24.10
N ILE A 285 -4.80 17.17 -24.51
CA ILE A 285 -4.93 18.50 -23.89
C ILE A 285 -5.36 18.37 -22.42
N ARG A 286 -6.32 17.48 -22.13
CA ARG A 286 -6.82 17.27 -20.78
C ARG A 286 -5.77 16.60 -19.90
N MET A 287 -5.00 15.68 -20.44
CA MET A 287 -3.89 15.04 -19.73
C MET A 287 -2.83 16.07 -19.34
N GLN A 288 -2.43 16.98 -20.23
CA GLN A 288 -1.50 18.06 -19.91
C GLN A 288 -2.03 19.00 -18.81
N GLN A 289 -3.33 19.31 -18.82
CA GLN A 289 -3.96 20.08 -17.75
C GLN A 289 -3.91 19.34 -16.41
N GLN A 290 -4.11 18.01 -16.39
CA GLN A 290 -4.03 17.19 -15.20
C GLN A 290 -2.60 17.13 -14.64
N ILE A 291 -1.62 16.97 -15.51
CA ILE A 291 -0.19 17.03 -15.15
C ILE A 291 0.12 18.39 -14.53
N GLY A 292 -0.27 19.49 -15.16
CA GLY A 292 -0.06 20.83 -14.62
C GLY A 292 -0.72 21.04 -13.24
N GLN A 293 -1.95 20.54 -13.07
CA GLN A 293 -2.63 20.59 -11.76
C GLN A 293 -1.91 19.77 -10.69
N ALA A 294 -1.42 18.57 -11.04
CA ALA A 294 -0.69 17.72 -10.10
C ALA A 294 0.60 18.41 -9.62
N PHE A 295 1.41 18.96 -10.54
CA PHE A 295 2.62 19.67 -10.17
C PHE A 295 2.36 20.98 -9.40
N ALA A 296 1.21 21.63 -9.60
CA ALA A 296 0.81 22.79 -8.78
C ALA A 296 0.41 22.41 -7.33
N ILE A 297 0.02 21.17 -7.10
CA ILE A 297 -0.34 20.64 -5.77
C ILE A 297 0.91 20.26 -4.97
N LEU A 298 1.93 19.62 -5.58
CA LEU A 298 3.09 19.06 -4.89
C LEU A 298 3.76 20.04 -3.91
N PRO A 299 4.06 21.30 -4.27
CA PRO A 299 4.71 22.25 -3.34
C PRO A 299 3.83 22.66 -2.15
N ARG A 300 2.50 22.51 -2.28
CA ARG A 300 1.52 22.90 -1.25
C ARG A 300 1.34 21.81 -0.18
N LEU A 301 1.79 20.60 -0.45
CA LEU A 301 1.75 19.49 0.50
C LEU A 301 2.93 19.57 1.47
N SER A 302 2.66 19.42 2.75
CA SER A 302 3.69 19.26 3.78
C SER A 302 4.31 17.87 3.77
N SER A 303 3.50 16.86 3.45
CA SER A 303 3.93 15.46 3.31
C SER A 303 2.92 14.67 2.47
N CYS A 304 3.34 13.55 1.91
CA CYS A 304 2.49 12.57 1.25
C CYS A 304 3.04 11.17 1.54
N ARG A 305 2.40 10.43 2.43
CA ARG A 305 2.86 9.09 2.83
C ARG A 305 2.60 8.03 1.76
N GLN A 306 1.65 8.25 0.88
CA GLN A 306 1.27 7.35 -0.20
C GLN A 306 2.26 7.48 -1.36
N GLN A 307 2.96 6.40 -1.68
CA GLN A 307 3.98 6.41 -2.74
C GLN A 307 3.38 6.38 -4.15
N PHE A 308 2.24 5.68 -4.34
CA PHE A 308 1.60 5.52 -5.64
C PHE A 308 1.37 6.85 -6.38
N PRO A 309 0.70 7.87 -5.79
CA PRO A 309 0.49 9.13 -6.50
C PRO A 309 1.79 9.87 -6.79
N ILE A 310 2.76 9.83 -5.87
CA ILE A 310 4.08 10.46 -6.09
C ILE A 310 4.80 9.79 -7.26
N TYR A 311 4.76 8.46 -7.32
CA TYR A 311 5.41 7.70 -8.37
C TYR A 311 4.79 7.97 -9.75
N VAL A 312 3.46 7.84 -9.87
CA VAL A 312 2.77 8.05 -11.15
C VAL A 312 2.94 9.49 -11.66
N ILE A 313 2.79 10.49 -10.79
CA ILE A 313 2.99 11.90 -11.16
C ILE A 313 4.46 12.19 -11.43
N GLY A 314 5.36 11.62 -10.64
CA GLY A 314 6.81 11.75 -10.84
C GLY A 314 7.29 11.21 -12.19
N CYS A 315 6.65 10.15 -12.72
CA CYS A 315 6.94 9.65 -14.07
C CYS A 315 6.59 10.65 -15.19
N GLU A 316 5.74 11.66 -14.91
CA GLU A 316 5.39 12.73 -15.85
C GLU A 316 6.29 13.96 -15.75
N ALA A 317 7.28 13.97 -14.85
CA ALA A 317 8.19 15.10 -14.67
C ALA A 317 9.16 15.23 -15.85
N ARG A 318 9.07 16.34 -16.56
CA ARG A 318 9.86 16.63 -17.77
C ARG A 318 10.90 17.73 -17.57
N THR A 319 10.71 18.57 -16.56
CA THR A 319 11.64 19.66 -16.26
C THR A 319 12.34 19.45 -14.92
N ASP A 320 13.49 20.09 -14.73
CA ASP A 320 14.24 19.99 -13.49
C ASP A 320 13.45 20.55 -12.29
N GLU A 321 12.61 21.56 -12.53
CA GLU A 321 11.74 22.13 -11.49
C GLU A 321 10.67 21.11 -11.05
N GLN A 322 10.10 20.34 -11.98
CA GLN A 322 9.13 19.32 -11.68
C GLN A 322 9.78 18.15 -10.92
N ARG A 323 10.95 17.69 -11.37
CA ARG A 323 11.75 16.67 -10.69
C ARG A 323 12.15 17.08 -9.28
N ALA A 324 12.60 18.34 -9.14
CA ALA A 324 12.94 18.90 -7.82
C ALA A 324 11.73 18.96 -6.89
N ALA A 325 10.54 19.35 -7.38
CA ALA A 325 9.32 19.38 -6.57
C ALA A 325 8.92 17.98 -6.05
N VAL A 326 9.07 16.94 -6.85
CA VAL A 326 8.83 15.55 -6.44
C VAL A 326 9.83 15.12 -5.37
N LEU A 327 11.13 15.37 -5.58
CA LEU A 327 12.18 14.99 -4.62
C LEU A 327 12.08 15.77 -3.30
N ASP A 328 11.65 17.04 -3.35
CA ASP A 328 11.42 17.86 -2.17
C ASP A 328 10.26 17.30 -1.33
N LEU A 329 9.13 16.92 -1.97
CA LEU A 329 8.01 16.30 -1.27
C LEU A 329 8.41 14.96 -0.63
N ILE A 330 9.15 14.10 -1.34
CA ILE A 330 9.69 12.86 -0.79
C ILE A 330 10.55 13.17 0.44
N THR A 331 11.48 14.12 0.33
CA THR A 331 12.39 14.50 1.42
C THR A 331 11.64 15.06 2.64
N LYS A 332 10.61 15.88 2.42
CA LYS A 332 9.73 16.38 3.49
C LYS A 332 8.98 15.24 4.18
N THR A 333 8.45 14.31 3.39
CA THR A 333 7.71 13.15 3.92
C THR A 333 8.61 12.25 4.77
N GLU A 334 9.81 11.91 4.27
CA GLU A 334 10.78 11.10 5.01
C GLU A 334 11.20 11.74 6.35
N LYS A 335 11.39 13.06 6.37
CA LYS A 335 11.71 13.79 7.61
C LYS A 335 10.58 13.76 8.63
N MET A 336 9.33 13.82 8.17
CA MET A 336 8.15 13.83 9.06
C MET A 336 7.80 12.44 9.58
N SER A 337 7.93 11.41 8.75
CA SER A 337 7.55 10.03 9.10
C SER A 337 8.70 9.19 9.63
N THR A 338 9.94 9.70 9.61
CA THR A 338 11.16 8.95 9.90
C THR A 338 11.26 7.62 9.13
N SER A 339 10.50 7.49 8.04
CA SER A 339 10.42 6.30 7.22
C SER A 339 11.47 6.32 6.11
N ARG A 340 12.05 5.16 5.83
CA ARG A 340 13.01 4.94 4.74
C ARG A 340 12.36 4.31 3.50
N SER A 341 11.06 4.08 3.52
CA SER A 341 10.32 3.38 2.45
C SER A 341 10.39 4.09 1.10
N PHE A 342 10.55 5.42 1.08
CA PHE A 342 10.63 6.20 -0.15
C PHE A 342 11.93 6.07 -0.93
N ASN A 343 12.99 5.49 -0.35
CA ASN A 343 14.28 5.36 -1.04
C ASN A 343 14.14 4.59 -2.36
N HIS A 344 13.31 3.54 -2.37
CA HIS A 344 13.06 2.74 -3.56
C HIS A 344 12.25 3.52 -4.61
N CYS A 345 11.19 4.20 -4.22
CA CYS A 345 10.40 5.07 -5.10
C CYS A 345 11.28 6.15 -5.75
N ARG A 346 12.15 6.81 -4.96
CA ARG A 346 13.11 7.80 -5.46
C ARG A 346 14.06 7.21 -6.51
N THR A 347 14.64 6.04 -6.25
CA THR A 347 15.56 5.38 -7.17
C THR A 347 14.89 5.02 -8.49
N LEU A 348 13.66 4.50 -8.43
CA LEU A 348 12.89 4.16 -9.62
C LEU A 348 12.53 5.40 -10.44
N LEU A 349 12.11 6.50 -9.80
CA LEU A 349 11.86 7.76 -10.48
C LEU A 349 13.09 8.29 -11.20
N GLN A 350 14.25 8.27 -10.53
CA GLN A 350 15.51 8.68 -11.15
C GLN A 350 15.88 7.79 -12.35
N ALA A 351 15.62 6.49 -12.27
CA ALA A 351 15.81 5.57 -13.39
C ALA A 351 14.87 5.87 -14.56
N VAL A 352 13.58 6.19 -14.29
CA VAL A 352 12.63 6.63 -15.32
C VAL A 352 13.11 7.92 -16.00
N TRP A 353 13.52 8.92 -15.21
CA TRP A 353 14.02 10.18 -15.75
C TRP A 353 15.30 10.01 -16.59
N THR A 354 16.20 9.12 -16.15
CA THR A 354 17.40 8.79 -16.93
C THR A 354 17.02 8.15 -18.27
N GLN A 355 16.02 7.28 -18.31
CA GLN A 355 15.53 6.71 -19.56
C GLN A 355 14.91 7.80 -20.47
N ASP A 356 14.16 8.74 -19.88
CA ASP A 356 13.59 9.88 -20.62
C ASP A 356 14.65 10.79 -21.22
N ASP A 357 15.74 11.02 -20.47
CA ASP A 357 16.84 11.89 -20.92
C ASP A 357 17.72 11.21 -22.01
N LEU A 358 17.76 9.87 -22.03
CA LEU A 358 18.55 9.09 -22.99
C LEU A 358 17.78 8.69 -24.25
N ALA A 359 16.45 8.58 -24.18
CA ALA A 359 15.62 8.19 -25.30
C ALA A 359 15.27 9.42 -26.17
N GLU A 360 15.31 9.26 -27.49
CA GLU A 360 14.60 10.17 -28.38
C GLU A 360 13.10 10.00 -28.11
N TRP A 361 12.41 11.09 -27.79
CA TRP A 361 11.14 11.22 -27.07
C TRP A 361 9.94 10.41 -27.59
N ASP A 362 10.00 9.84 -28.81
CA ASP A 362 8.86 9.25 -29.51
C ASP A 362 8.82 7.71 -29.54
N ASP A 363 9.85 7.01 -29.05
CA ASP A 363 10.01 5.59 -29.39
C ASP A 363 9.51 4.60 -28.32
N ILE A 364 9.32 5.00 -27.05
CA ILE A 364 9.00 4.05 -25.97
C ILE A 364 7.67 4.40 -25.30
N SER A 365 6.68 3.47 -25.39
CA SER A 365 5.41 3.63 -24.70
C SER A 365 5.60 3.69 -23.17
N TYR A 366 4.69 4.36 -22.47
CA TYR A 366 4.71 4.48 -21.01
C TYR A 366 4.83 3.10 -20.33
N ARG A 367 4.05 2.12 -20.78
CA ARG A 367 4.09 0.75 -20.27
C ARG A 367 5.47 0.11 -20.45
N ALA A 368 6.05 0.20 -21.64
CA ALA A 368 7.36 -0.37 -21.93
C ALA A 368 8.46 0.28 -21.06
N LYS A 369 8.38 1.60 -20.83
CA LYS A 369 9.29 2.33 -19.95
C LYS A 369 9.23 1.85 -18.51
N LEU A 370 8.04 1.75 -17.92
CA LEU A 370 7.87 1.26 -16.56
C LEU A 370 8.30 -0.21 -16.43
N THR A 371 7.95 -1.06 -17.40
CA THR A 371 8.40 -2.44 -17.44
C THR A 371 9.93 -2.52 -17.48
N LEU A 372 10.59 -1.72 -18.31
CA LEU A 372 12.04 -1.70 -18.41
C LEU A 372 12.73 -1.33 -17.09
N VAL A 373 12.16 -0.37 -16.34
CA VAL A 373 12.74 0.08 -15.07
C VAL A 373 12.41 -0.91 -13.95
N ILE A 374 11.16 -1.32 -13.82
CA ILE A 374 10.68 -2.15 -12.71
C ILE A 374 11.15 -3.61 -12.86
N SER A 375 11.17 -4.17 -14.07
CA SER A 375 11.64 -5.55 -14.29
C SER A 375 13.13 -5.76 -14.01
N ARG A 376 13.92 -4.69 -13.98
CA ARG A 376 15.34 -4.74 -13.60
C ARG A 376 15.57 -4.77 -12.10
N CYS A 377 14.54 -4.55 -11.30
CA CYS A 377 14.65 -4.69 -9.85
C CYS A 377 14.84 -6.18 -9.51
N ALA A 378 15.79 -6.47 -8.63
CA ALA A 378 16.02 -7.84 -8.15
C ALA A 378 14.79 -8.41 -7.43
N VAL A 379 13.96 -7.54 -6.86
CA VAL A 379 12.71 -7.88 -6.16
C VAL A 379 11.62 -6.91 -6.61
N ALA A 380 10.37 -7.38 -6.56
CA ALA A 380 9.24 -6.52 -6.89
C ALA A 380 9.19 -5.31 -5.94
N PRO A 381 9.14 -4.08 -6.46
CA PRO A 381 8.93 -2.90 -5.63
C PRO A 381 7.50 -2.89 -5.09
N ILE A 382 7.24 -2.14 -4.04
CA ILE A 382 5.88 -1.87 -3.57
C ILE A 382 5.73 -0.36 -3.31
N PHE A 383 4.61 0.21 -3.71
CA PHE A 383 4.34 1.66 -3.68
C PHE A 383 3.30 2.03 -2.61
N VAL A 384 3.42 1.44 -1.43
CA VAL A 384 2.56 1.71 -0.28
C VAL A 384 3.05 2.87 0.58
#